data_38de0cc452e3800a50a9f3e8dcc3a31d
#
_entry.id   38de0cc452e3800a50a9f3e8dcc3a31d
#
_cell.length_a   1.000
_cell.length_b   1.000
_cell.length_c   1.000
_cell.angle_alpha   90.00
_cell.angle_beta   90.00
_cell.angle_gamma   90.00
#
_symmetry.space_group_name_H-M   'P 1'
#
loop_
_entity.id
_entity.type
_entity.pdbx_description
1 polymer ?
#
loop_
_entity_poly.entity_id
_entity_poly.type
_entity_poly.pdbx_seq_one_letter_code
_entity_poly.pdbx_strand_id
1 'polypeptide(L)'
;MKHNLNNALFKTRSRILSGLKKIKSILGPHLEHEILEKLEELLITADIGVRTTHKIINNLENSIHNTDKNDFQAILCALERELLKVFERNNQREILSQHQLTKCKMPLKIILAIGVNGVGKTTSIVKIAHRYKKQGKEVLLVATDTFRAAANEQIEILANRANLELIKSQYGADPASVLYDGMISAEKTRKDVVLVDTAGRLHTKINLMEEMKKMNKVICKNIQPANIEVLLMIDSTAGHNAVYQARVFSENLGATGIMLTKLDGTAKGGIVIAIEDELEIPVKLVGMGEGIDDIEDFVPADFVKAILYE
;
A
#
# COMPACT_ATOMS: atom_id res chain seq x y z
N MET A 1 17.66 3.89 -6.64
CA MET A 1 16.22 3.94 -6.31
C MET A 1 15.34 3.55 -7.51
N LYS A 2 15.34 4.27 -8.63
CA LYS A 2 14.49 3.92 -9.81
C LYS A 2 14.70 2.51 -10.42
N HIS A 3 15.81 1.87 -10.16
CA HIS A 3 16.13 0.56 -10.76
C HIS A 3 15.30 -0.60 -10.18
N ASN A 4 14.91 -0.53 -8.90
CA ASN A 4 14.15 -1.60 -8.25
C ASN A 4 12.68 -1.60 -8.66
N LEU A 5 12.01 -0.44 -8.72
CA LEU A 5 10.62 -0.33 -9.14
C LEU A 5 10.42 -0.78 -10.60
N ASN A 6 11.32 -0.38 -11.51
CA ASN A 6 11.29 -0.81 -12.90
C ASN A 6 11.43 -2.33 -13.06
N ASN A 7 12.28 -2.96 -12.24
CA ASN A 7 12.44 -4.41 -12.24
C ASN A 7 11.20 -5.11 -11.67
N ALA A 8 10.63 -4.60 -10.57
CA ALA A 8 9.42 -5.12 -9.96
C ALA A 8 8.22 -5.05 -10.91
N LEU A 9 8.10 -3.98 -11.67
CA LEU A 9 7.01 -3.77 -12.63
C LEU A 9 7.28 -4.35 -14.03
N PHE A 10 8.39 -5.05 -14.24
CA PHE A 10 8.79 -5.54 -15.58
C PHE A 10 7.68 -6.34 -16.28
N LYS A 11 7.02 -7.27 -15.58
CA LYS A 11 5.93 -8.09 -16.14
C LYS A 11 4.70 -7.25 -16.52
N THR A 12 4.30 -6.33 -15.64
CA THR A 12 3.17 -5.41 -15.87
C THR A 12 3.49 -4.48 -17.03
N ARG A 13 4.67 -3.86 -17.03
CA ARG A 13 5.16 -2.99 -18.10
C ARG A 13 5.19 -3.69 -19.45
N SER A 14 5.79 -4.88 -19.53
CA SER A 14 5.88 -5.64 -20.80
C SER A 14 4.50 -5.91 -21.40
N ARG A 15 3.50 -6.21 -20.55
CA ARG A 15 2.12 -6.41 -20.98
C ARG A 15 1.50 -5.13 -21.53
N ILE A 16 1.61 -4.02 -20.79
CA ILE A 16 1.05 -2.74 -21.19
C ILE A 16 1.73 -2.23 -22.47
N LEU A 17 3.07 -2.25 -22.54
CA LEU A 17 3.79 -1.81 -23.72
C LEU A 17 3.48 -2.65 -24.96
N SER A 18 3.31 -3.97 -24.83
CA SER A 18 2.92 -4.81 -25.96
C SER A 18 1.53 -4.45 -26.49
N GLY A 19 0.57 -4.14 -25.62
CA GLY A 19 -0.75 -3.65 -25.97
C GLY A 19 -0.71 -2.29 -26.64
N LEU A 20 0.05 -1.35 -26.07
CA LEU A 20 0.24 0.00 -26.63
C LEU A 20 0.90 -0.03 -28.03
N LYS A 21 1.87 -0.93 -28.26
CA LYS A 21 2.48 -1.13 -29.59
C LYS A 21 1.44 -1.62 -30.62
N LYS A 22 0.52 -2.52 -30.24
CA LYS A 22 -0.59 -2.96 -31.10
C LYS A 22 -1.54 -1.81 -31.40
N ILE A 23 -1.93 -1.01 -30.41
CA ILE A 23 -2.78 0.16 -30.59
C ILE A 23 -2.11 1.17 -31.53
N LYS A 24 -0.82 1.42 -31.36
CA LYS A 24 -0.05 2.29 -32.25
C LYS A 24 -0.08 1.82 -33.72
N SER A 25 -0.09 0.52 -33.98
CA SER A 25 -0.09 -0.04 -35.33
C SER A 25 -1.41 0.11 -36.10
N ILE A 26 -2.52 0.44 -35.40
CA ILE A 26 -3.85 0.62 -35.99
C ILE A 26 -4.29 2.08 -36.08
N LEU A 27 -3.42 3.02 -35.64
CA LEU A 27 -3.72 4.45 -35.75
C LEU A 27 -4.05 4.87 -37.19
N GLY A 28 -5.21 5.52 -37.36
CA GLY A 28 -5.68 6.03 -38.63
C GLY A 28 -6.86 7.01 -38.44
N PRO A 29 -7.18 7.83 -39.44
CA PRO A 29 -8.05 8.99 -39.30
C PRO A 29 -9.53 8.72 -38.92
N HIS A 30 -9.97 7.47 -38.82
CA HIS A 30 -11.36 7.11 -38.57
C HIS A 30 -11.59 6.09 -37.42
N LEU A 31 -10.60 5.82 -36.56
CA LEU A 31 -10.61 4.69 -35.63
C LEU A 31 -10.59 5.11 -34.14
N GLU A 32 -11.06 6.32 -33.78
CA GLU A 32 -11.06 6.81 -32.38
C GLU A 32 -11.73 5.82 -31.43
N HIS A 33 -12.90 5.32 -31.80
CA HIS A 33 -13.66 4.37 -30.96
C HIS A 33 -12.87 3.05 -30.79
N GLU A 34 -12.28 2.52 -31.84
CA GLU A 34 -11.47 1.29 -31.77
C GLU A 34 -10.23 1.44 -30.89
N ILE A 35 -9.61 2.63 -30.89
CA ILE A 35 -8.46 2.93 -30.01
C ILE A 35 -8.88 2.93 -28.56
N LEU A 36 -10.01 3.61 -28.22
CA LEU A 36 -10.53 3.65 -26.87
C LEU A 36 -10.96 2.27 -26.37
N GLU A 37 -11.64 1.47 -27.20
CA GLU A 37 -12.00 0.07 -26.86
C GLU A 37 -10.76 -0.79 -26.56
N LYS A 38 -9.70 -0.67 -27.38
CA LYS A 38 -8.46 -1.42 -27.14
C LYS A 38 -7.67 -0.92 -25.93
N LEU A 39 -7.71 0.38 -25.64
CA LEU A 39 -7.16 0.92 -24.39
C LEU A 39 -7.93 0.39 -23.19
N GLU A 40 -9.25 0.36 -23.27
CA GLU A 40 -10.11 -0.19 -22.22
C GLU A 40 -9.77 -1.67 -21.95
N GLU A 41 -9.72 -2.49 -22.98
CA GLU A 41 -9.32 -3.91 -22.87
C GLU A 41 -7.93 -4.05 -22.24
N LEU A 42 -6.97 -3.23 -22.68
CA LEU A 42 -5.62 -3.22 -22.15
C LEU A 42 -5.58 -2.90 -20.64
N LEU A 43 -6.28 -1.85 -20.22
CA LEU A 43 -6.31 -1.43 -18.82
C LEU A 43 -7.01 -2.47 -17.92
N ILE A 44 -8.11 -3.07 -18.39
CA ILE A 44 -8.80 -4.16 -17.68
C ILE A 44 -7.88 -5.38 -17.56
N THR A 45 -7.21 -5.78 -18.63
CA THR A 45 -6.28 -6.92 -18.57
C THR A 45 -5.04 -6.67 -17.74
N ALA A 46 -4.67 -5.40 -17.50
CA ALA A 46 -3.63 -5.01 -16.55
C ALA A 46 -4.10 -4.97 -15.08
N ASP A 47 -5.33 -5.41 -14.79
CA ASP A 47 -5.98 -5.41 -13.46
C ASP A 47 -6.26 -4.00 -12.87
N ILE A 48 -6.43 -2.98 -13.72
CA ILE A 48 -6.86 -1.64 -13.27
C ILE A 48 -8.32 -1.64 -12.79
N GLY A 49 -9.09 -2.69 -13.14
CA GLY A 49 -10.48 -2.84 -12.75
C GLY A 49 -11.45 -2.12 -13.69
N VAL A 50 -12.61 -2.73 -13.89
CA VAL A 50 -13.62 -2.24 -14.86
C VAL A 50 -14.09 -0.83 -14.52
N ARG A 51 -14.46 -0.58 -13.25
CA ARG A 51 -14.97 0.72 -12.80
C ARG A 51 -13.97 1.85 -13.01
N THR A 52 -12.74 1.64 -12.57
CA THR A 52 -11.66 2.64 -12.71
C THR A 52 -11.28 2.84 -14.16
N THR A 53 -11.22 1.77 -14.95
CA THR A 53 -10.97 1.84 -16.40
C THR A 53 -12.01 2.67 -17.11
N HIS A 54 -13.31 2.42 -16.89
CA HIS A 54 -14.39 3.23 -17.51
C HIS A 54 -14.25 4.73 -17.17
N LYS A 55 -13.91 5.09 -15.93
CA LYS A 55 -13.67 6.50 -15.57
C LYS A 55 -12.50 7.08 -16.36
N ILE A 56 -11.40 6.35 -16.46
CA ILE A 56 -10.21 6.79 -17.18
C ILE A 56 -10.53 6.98 -18.67
N ILE A 57 -11.19 6.01 -19.30
CA ILE A 57 -11.54 6.04 -20.73
C ILE A 57 -12.51 7.20 -21.04
N ASN A 58 -13.56 7.37 -20.24
CA ASN A 58 -14.52 8.49 -20.43
C ASN A 58 -13.82 9.87 -20.32
N ASN A 59 -12.91 10.03 -19.36
CA ASN A 59 -12.14 11.27 -19.21
C ASN A 59 -11.16 11.45 -20.38
N LEU A 60 -10.54 10.36 -20.83
CA LEU A 60 -9.61 10.35 -21.95
C LEU A 60 -10.31 10.76 -23.25
N GLU A 61 -11.50 10.20 -23.52
CA GLU A 61 -12.34 10.57 -24.66
C GLU A 61 -12.59 12.08 -24.72
N ASN A 62 -13.03 12.67 -23.60
CA ASN A 62 -13.24 14.12 -23.51
C ASN A 62 -11.94 14.94 -23.71
N SER A 63 -10.80 14.40 -23.32
CA SER A 63 -9.50 15.07 -23.45
C SER A 63 -8.94 15.00 -24.87
N ILE A 64 -9.19 13.89 -25.58
CA ILE A 64 -8.69 13.64 -26.95
C ILE A 64 -9.47 14.46 -27.98
N HIS A 65 -10.74 14.81 -27.74
CA HIS A 65 -11.52 15.64 -28.68
C HIS A 65 -10.83 16.96 -29.07
N ASN A 66 -9.95 17.48 -28.24
CA ASN A 66 -9.21 18.71 -28.45
C ASN A 66 -7.74 18.50 -28.90
N THR A 67 -7.33 17.26 -29.17
CA THR A 67 -5.94 16.92 -29.50
C THR A 67 -5.86 16.32 -30.91
N ASP A 68 -4.69 16.34 -31.54
CA ASP A 68 -4.49 15.67 -32.83
C ASP A 68 -4.61 14.14 -32.62
N LYS A 69 -5.75 13.58 -33.09
CA LYS A 69 -6.15 12.17 -32.89
C LYS A 69 -5.22 11.16 -33.58
N ASN A 70 -4.35 11.63 -34.46
CA ASN A 70 -3.35 10.79 -35.14
C ASN A 70 -2.01 10.74 -34.38
N ASP A 71 -1.84 11.57 -33.35
CA ASP A 71 -0.62 11.58 -32.53
C ASP A 71 -0.74 10.60 -31.36
N PHE A 72 -0.16 9.40 -31.53
CA PHE A 72 -0.06 8.41 -30.46
C PHE A 72 0.59 8.95 -29.18
N GLN A 73 1.55 9.84 -29.31
CA GLN A 73 2.23 10.43 -28.16
C GLN A 73 1.30 11.35 -27.38
N ALA A 74 0.44 12.09 -28.06
CA ALA A 74 -0.59 12.91 -27.44
C ALA A 74 -1.60 12.06 -26.64
N ILE A 75 -2.05 10.92 -27.22
CA ILE A 75 -2.93 9.96 -26.52
C ILE A 75 -2.24 9.38 -25.29
N LEU A 76 -0.97 9.00 -25.40
CA LEU A 76 -0.19 8.45 -24.30
C LEU A 76 0.01 9.46 -23.17
N CYS A 77 0.31 10.72 -23.50
CA CYS A 77 0.41 11.81 -22.52
C CYS A 77 -0.94 12.11 -21.84
N ALA A 78 -2.05 12.01 -22.57
CA ALA A 78 -3.38 12.17 -22.00
C ALA A 78 -3.71 11.02 -21.05
N LEU A 79 -3.39 9.77 -21.42
CA LEU A 79 -3.55 8.60 -20.56
C LEU A 79 -2.70 8.71 -19.27
N GLU A 80 -1.42 9.11 -19.39
CA GLU A 80 -0.55 9.36 -18.23
C GLU A 80 -1.19 10.35 -17.26
N ARG A 81 -1.73 11.44 -17.77
CA ARG A 81 -2.39 12.48 -16.99
C ARG A 81 -3.64 11.96 -16.26
N GLU A 82 -4.48 11.18 -16.94
CA GLU A 82 -5.67 10.61 -16.32
C GLU A 82 -5.32 9.57 -15.24
N LEU A 83 -4.28 8.78 -15.46
CA LEU A 83 -3.78 7.85 -14.43
C LEU A 83 -3.24 8.60 -13.21
N LEU A 84 -2.50 9.69 -13.38
CA LEU A 84 -1.97 10.50 -12.28
C LEU A 84 -3.07 11.18 -11.46
N LYS A 85 -4.16 11.63 -12.09
CA LYS A 85 -5.31 12.23 -11.39
C LYS A 85 -5.95 11.29 -10.34
N VAL A 86 -5.86 9.97 -10.54
CA VAL A 86 -6.36 9.00 -9.56
C VAL A 86 -5.62 9.15 -8.23
N PHE A 87 -4.30 9.33 -8.28
CA PHE A 87 -3.45 9.44 -7.09
C PHE A 87 -3.52 10.83 -6.43
N GLU A 88 -3.75 11.90 -7.20
CA GLU A 88 -3.76 13.27 -6.69
C GLU A 88 -4.86 13.51 -5.65
N ARG A 89 -6.02 12.85 -5.78
CA ARG A 89 -7.15 12.99 -4.86
C ARG A 89 -6.78 12.60 -3.43
N ASN A 90 -5.97 11.57 -3.27
CA ASN A 90 -5.60 11.03 -1.97
C ASN A 90 -4.43 11.80 -1.34
N ASN A 91 -3.48 12.27 -2.15
CA ASN A 91 -2.39 13.12 -1.69
C ASN A 91 -2.88 14.46 -1.10
N GLN A 92 -3.91 15.08 -1.69
CA GLN A 92 -4.50 16.31 -1.14
C GLN A 92 -5.13 16.09 0.25
N ARG A 93 -5.77 14.94 0.47
CA ARG A 93 -6.34 14.58 1.78
C ARG A 93 -5.26 14.37 2.84
N GLU A 94 -4.14 13.76 2.48
CA GLU A 94 -3.01 13.56 3.40
C GLU A 94 -2.38 14.89 3.83
N ILE A 95 -2.17 15.83 2.91
CA ILE A 95 -1.65 17.18 3.21
C ILE A 95 -2.58 17.93 4.17
N LEU A 96 -3.89 17.86 3.96
CA LEU A 96 -4.88 18.50 4.83
C LEU A 96 -4.90 17.90 6.25
N SER A 97 -4.69 16.57 6.37
CA SER A 97 -4.62 15.90 7.67
C SER A 97 -3.33 16.23 8.44
N GLN A 98 -2.21 16.43 7.76
CA GLN A 98 -0.94 16.79 8.39
C GLN A 98 -0.90 18.24 8.90
N HIS A 99 -1.63 19.18 8.29
CA HIS A 99 -1.66 20.59 8.73
C HIS A 99 -2.37 20.83 10.07
N GLN A 100 -3.16 19.88 10.55
CA GLN A 100 -3.84 19.98 11.86
C GLN A 100 -2.96 19.54 13.06
N LEU A 101 -1.68 19.24 12.86
CA LEU A 101 -0.83 18.45 13.75
C LEU A 101 0.23 19.20 14.56
N THR A 102 0.13 20.51 14.70
CA THR A 102 1.17 21.30 15.38
C THR A 102 0.85 21.62 16.84
N LYS A 103 0.84 20.62 17.73
CA LYS A 103 1.10 20.80 19.20
C LYS A 103 0.98 19.47 19.96
N CYS A 104 1.95 18.57 19.84
CA CYS A 104 1.97 17.34 20.64
C CYS A 104 3.19 17.25 21.54
N LYS A 105 2.95 16.84 22.79
CA LYS A 105 3.97 16.71 23.83
C LYS A 105 4.87 15.48 23.71
N MET A 106 4.55 14.49 22.84
CA MET A 106 5.37 13.28 22.65
C MET A 106 5.47 12.90 21.16
N PRO A 107 6.68 12.77 20.63
CA PRO A 107 6.91 12.44 19.23
C PRO A 107 6.85 10.93 18.93
N LEU A 108 6.27 10.10 19.82
CA LEU A 108 6.15 8.66 19.59
C LEU A 108 5.20 8.39 18.43
N LYS A 109 5.72 7.81 17.33
CA LYS A 109 4.92 7.35 16.21
C LYS A 109 4.54 5.88 16.42
N ILE A 110 3.26 5.54 16.21
CA ILE A 110 2.78 4.16 16.21
C ILE A 110 2.35 3.78 14.81
N ILE A 111 2.87 2.66 14.32
CA ILE A 111 2.49 2.06 13.03
C ILE A 111 1.87 0.69 13.31
N LEU A 112 0.57 0.58 13.05
CA LEU A 112 -0.19 -0.64 13.21
C LEU A 112 -0.31 -1.35 11.86
N ALA A 113 0.30 -2.52 11.70
CA ALA A 113 0.19 -3.32 10.48
C ALA A 113 -1.08 -4.17 10.49
N ILE A 114 -2.01 -3.90 9.57
CA ILE A 114 -3.26 -4.66 9.42
C ILE A 114 -3.34 -5.34 8.05
N GLY A 115 -4.19 -6.36 7.92
CA GLY A 115 -4.38 -7.11 6.67
C GLY A 115 -4.56 -8.60 6.91
N VAL A 116 -4.91 -9.35 5.86
CA VAL A 116 -5.15 -10.80 5.96
C VAL A 116 -3.86 -11.58 6.19
N ASN A 117 -3.99 -12.87 6.57
CA ASN A 117 -2.84 -13.76 6.68
C ASN A 117 -2.17 -13.99 5.32
N GLY A 118 -0.84 -14.10 5.30
CA GLY A 118 -0.06 -14.37 4.10
C GLY A 118 0.26 -13.16 3.21
N VAL A 119 -0.28 -11.97 3.52
CA VAL A 119 0.05 -10.75 2.77
C VAL A 119 1.43 -10.17 3.07
N GLY A 120 2.18 -10.74 4.01
CA GLY A 120 3.52 -10.30 4.35
C GLY A 120 3.60 -9.24 5.46
N LYS A 121 2.59 -9.14 6.37
CA LYS A 121 2.62 -8.17 7.49
C LYS A 121 3.90 -8.23 8.31
N THR A 122 4.20 -9.39 8.90
CA THR A 122 5.38 -9.61 9.74
C THR A 122 6.68 -9.24 9.04
N THR A 123 6.85 -9.67 7.79
CA THR A 123 8.04 -9.32 7.00
C THR A 123 8.12 -7.83 6.71
N SER A 124 7.02 -7.23 6.31
CA SER A 124 6.96 -5.81 5.96
C SER A 124 7.21 -4.90 7.15
N ILE A 125 6.63 -5.23 8.32
CA ILE A 125 6.80 -4.41 9.52
C ILE A 125 8.28 -4.40 9.98
N VAL A 126 8.98 -5.54 9.84
CA VAL A 126 10.42 -5.62 10.15
C VAL A 126 11.25 -4.81 9.15
N LYS A 127 10.91 -4.81 7.85
CA LYS A 127 11.56 -3.95 6.84
C LYS A 127 11.38 -2.46 7.16
N ILE A 128 10.16 -2.05 7.53
CA ILE A 128 9.87 -0.68 7.92
C ILE A 128 10.67 -0.30 9.17
N ALA A 129 10.72 -1.17 10.18
CA ALA A 129 11.48 -0.98 11.41
C ALA A 129 12.99 -0.80 11.11
N HIS A 130 13.54 -1.68 10.27
CA HIS A 130 14.93 -1.59 9.84
C HIS A 130 15.23 -0.27 9.13
N ARG A 131 14.33 0.19 8.26
CA ARG A 131 14.45 1.47 7.56
C ARG A 131 14.46 2.65 8.53
N TYR A 132 13.59 2.68 9.54
CA TYR A 132 13.61 3.71 10.60
C TYR A 132 14.91 3.68 11.39
N LYS A 133 15.39 2.49 11.74
CA LYS A 133 16.68 2.33 12.43
C LYS A 133 17.86 2.86 11.61
N LYS A 134 17.88 2.60 10.30
CA LYS A 134 18.89 3.19 9.39
C LYS A 134 18.84 4.73 9.34
N GLN A 135 17.69 5.31 9.62
CA GLN A 135 17.51 6.76 9.74
C GLN A 135 17.91 7.31 11.11
N GLY A 136 18.49 6.47 11.98
CA GLY A 136 18.92 6.86 13.33
C GLY A 136 17.79 6.96 14.35
N LYS A 137 16.61 6.37 14.08
CA LYS A 137 15.48 6.36 15.00
C LYS A 137 15.57 5.19 15.97
N GLU A 138 15.17 5.43 17.21
CA GLU A 138 14.95 4.39 18.22
C GLU A 138 13.64 3.67 17.96
N VAL A 139 13.70 2.37 17.70
CA VAL A 139 12.57 1.57 17.21
C VAL A 139 12.26 0.43 18.16
N LEU A 140 10.96 0.16 18.37
CA LEU A 140 10.45 -1.00 19.09
C LEU A 140 9.45 -1.76 18.23
N LEU A 141 9.64 -3.08 18.10
CA LEU A 141 8.64 -3.99 17.56
C LEU A 141 7.76 -4.56 18.67
N VAL A 142 6.45 -4.69 18.40
CA VAL A 142 5.50 -5.32 19.31
C VAL A 142 4.73 -6.41 18.55
N ALA A 143 4.87 -7.67 18.99
CA ALA A 143 4.19 -8.81 18.39
C ALA A 143 2.85 -9.06 19.10
N THR A 144 1.75 -8.75 18.41
CA THR A 144 0.39 -8.93 18.94
C THR A 144 -0.39 -10.09 18.28
N ASP A 145 0.20 -10.86 17.35
CA ASP A 145 -0.38 -12.11 16.84
C ASP A 145 -0.14 -13.26 17.84
N THR A 146 -0.72 -13.13 19.02
CA THR A 146 -0.45 -14.00 20.19
C THR A 146 -1.00 -15.42 20.04
N PHE A 147 -1.92 -15.66 19.11
CA PHE A 147 -2.56 -16.96 18.88
C PHE A 147 -1.86 -17.81 17.81
N ARG A 148 -0.67 -17.40 17.36
CA ARG A 148 0.13 -18.14 16.38
C ARG A 148 1.56 -18.26 16.86
N ALA A 149 1.89 -19.43 17.45
CA ALA A 149 3.25 -19.69 17.93
C ALA A 149 4.31 -19.47 16.82
N ALA A 150 4.07 -19.99 15.62
CA ALA A 150 4.96 -19.80 14.48
C ALA A 150 5.13 -18.33 14.05
N ALA A 151 4.13 -17.46 14.28
CA ALA A 151 4.26 -16.03 13.98
C ALA A 151 5.22 -15.33 14.97
N ASN A 152 5.13 -15.69 16.25
CA ASN A 152 6.04 -15.17 17.28
C ASN A 152 7.49 -15.62 17.03
N GLU A 153 7.70 -16.88 16.62
CA GLU A 153 9.03 -17.36 16.24
C GLU A 153 9.55 -16.65 14.99
N GLN A 154 8.71 -16.48 13.99
CA GLN A 154 9.08 -15.80 12.75
C GLN A 154 9.52 -14.35 12.98
N ILE A 155 8.71 -13.58 13.74
CA ILE A 155 9.07 -12.16 13.99
C ILE A 155 10.34 -12.05 14.85
N GLU A 156 10.56 -12.99 15.80
CA GLU A 156 11.76 -13.03 16.61
C GLU A 156 13.02 -13.27 15.77
N ILE A 157 12.98 -14.25 14.86
CA ILE A 157 14.09 -14.52 13.93
C ILE A 157 14.38 -13.29 13.06
N LEU A 158 13.35 -12.66 12.52
CA LEU A 158 13.50 -11.49 11.66
C LEU A 158 14.02 -10.27 12.44
N ALA A 159 13.49 -10.02 13.64
CA ALA A 159 13.93 -8.94 14.53
C ALA A 159 15.40 -9.10 14.94
N ASN A 160 15.82 -10.31 15.30
CA ASN A 160 17.20 -10.62 15.64
C ASN A 160 18.15 -10.39 14.45
N ARG A 161 17.77 -10.84 13.25
CA ARG A 161 18.57 -10.60 12.02
C ARG A 161 18.75 -9.12 11.70
N ALA A 162 17.70 -8.32 11.97
CA ALA A 162 17.71 -6.87 11.76
C ALA A 162 18.27 -6.10 12.97
N ASN A 163 18.67 -6.80 14.05
CA ASN A 163 19.11 -6.22 15.31
C ASN A 163 18.09 -5.21 15.86
N LEU A 164 16.81 -5.58 15.92
CA LEU A 164 15.69 -4.78 16.40
C LEU A 164 15.23 -5.28 17.77
N GLU A 165 14.83 -4.34 18.63
CA GLU A 165 14.22 -4.66 19.91
C GLU A 165 12.77 -5.14 19.68
N LEU A 166 12.38 -6.24 20.35
CA LEU A 166 11.09 -6.89 20.21
C LEU A 166 10.44 -7.14 21.56
N ILE A 167 9.19 -6.70 21.72
CA ILE A 167 8.31 -7.15 22.80
C ILE A 167 7.35 -8.19 22.23
N LYS A 168 7.32 -9.34 22.86
CA LYS A 168 6.39 -10.43 22.60
C LYS A 168 5.81 -10.93 23.93
N SER A 169 4.68 -11.61 23.87
CA SER A 169 4.04 -12.20 25.04
C SER A 169 3.87 -13.70 24.90
N GLN A 170 3.38 -14.35 25.95
CA GLN A 170 3.06 -15.77 25.96
C GLN A 170 1.90 -16.04 24.98
N TYR A 171 1.83 -17.28 24.52
CA TYR A 171 0.73 -17.76 23.68
C TYR A 171 -0.63 -17.51 24.36
N GLY A 172 -1.58 -16.92 23.60
CA GLY A 172 -2.93 -16.64 24.08
C GLY A 172 -3.09 -15.39 24.94
N ALA A 173 -2.05 -14.59 25.14
CA ALA A 173 -2.17 -13.30 25.82
C ALA A 173 -3.12 -12.35 25.05
N ASP A 174 -3.77 -11.43 25.77
CA ASP A 174 -4.63 -10.42 25.13
C ASP A 174 -3.78 -9.43 24.29
N PRO A 175 -3.99 -9.34 22.97
CA PRO A 175 -3.21 -8.46 22.08
C PRO A 175 -3.19 -6.99 22.50
N ALA A 176 -4.32 -6.48 23.05
CA ALA A 176 -4.41 -5.11 23.51
C ALA A 176 -3.56 -4.87 24.78
N SER A 177 -3.41 -5.86 25.64
CA SER A 177 -2.52 -5.78 26.80
C SER A 177 -1.06 -5.79 26.38
N VAL A 178 -0.66 -6.66 25.44
CA VAL A 178 0.71 -6.70 24.91
C VAL A 178 1.08 -5.37 24.25
N LEU A 179 0.15 -4.77 23.49
CA LEU A 179 0.33 -3.47 22.91
C LEU A 179 0.51 -2.39 23.96
N TYR A 180 -0.31 -2.39 25.03
CA TYR A 180 -0.21 -1.43 26.12
C TYR A 180 1.16 -1.52 26.82
N ASP A 181 1.62 -2.73 27.14
CA ASP A 181 2.94 -2.96 27.74
C ASP A 181 4.06 -2.47 26.81
N GLY A 182 3.92 -2.70 25.50
CA GLY A 182 4.83 -2.19 24.48
C GLY A 182 4.92 -0.67 24.47
N MET A 183 3.78 0.01 24.57
CA MET A 183 3.72 1.48 24.61
C MET A 183 4.37 2.04 25.88
N ILE A 184 4.10 1.45 27.05
CA ILE A 184 4.75 1.85 28.31
C ILE A 184 6.26 1.65 28.27
N SER A 185 6.70 0.53 27.69
CA SER A 185 8.13 0.27 27.49
C SER A 185 8.77 1.30 26.55
N ALA A 186 8.10 1.59 25.43
CA ALA A 186 8.57 2.59 24.46
C ALA A 186 8.74 3.98 25.08
N GLU A 187 7.79 4.38 25.91
CA GLU A 187 7.86 5.65 26.66
C GLU A 187 9.05 5.69 27.62
N LYS A 188 9.20 4.64 28.45
CA LYS A 188 10.30 4.52 29.41
C LYS A 188 11.68 4.50 28.75
N THR A 189 11.80 3.83 27.59
CA THR A 189 13.05 3.69 26.85
C THR A 189 13.24 4.75 25.76
N ARG A 190 12.36 5.75 25.71
CA ARG A 190 12.41 6.91 24.79
C ARG A 190 12.51 6.50 23.33
N LYS A 191 11.64 5.57 22.89
CA LYS A 191 11.56 5.17 21.48
C LYS A 191 10.91 6.26 20.65
N ASP A 192 11.35 6.40 19.40
CA ASP A 192 10.75 7.30 18.40
C ASP A 192 9.55 6.65 17.71
N VAL A 193 9.64 5.33 17.46
CA VAL A 193 8.66 4.59 16.66
C VAL A 193 8.36 3.23 17.29
N VAL A 194 7.08 2.92 17.43
CA VAL A 194 6.57 1.58 17.76
C VAL A 194 5.88 0.99 16.54
N LEU A 195 6.32 -0.19 16.14
CA LEU A 195 5.72 -0.93 15.04
C LEU A 195 5.03 -2.20 15.57
N VAL A 196 3.77 -2.37 15.24
CA VAL A 196 2.89 -3.39 15.81
C VAL A 196 2.51 -4.41 14.72
N ASP A 197 2.95 -5.66 14.89
CA ASP A 197 2.53 -6.78 14.05
C ASP A 197 1.25 -7.39 14.60
N THR A 198 0.19 -7.49 13.78
CA THR A 198 -1.13 -7.95 14.21
C THR A 198 -1.54 -9.27 13.57
N ALA A 199 -2.50 -9.96 14.19
CA ALA A 199 -3.19 -11.09 13.57
C ALA A 199 -3.90 -10.69 12.26
N GLY A 200 -4.16 -11.66 11.39
CA GLY A 200 -4.81 -11.42 10.09
C GLY A 200 -5.87 -12.47 9.73
N ARG A 201 -6.54 -13.05 10.72
CA ARG A 201 -7.51 -14.16 10.54
C ARG A 201 -8.87 -13.65 10.06
N LEU A 202 -9.03 -13.41 8.76
CA LEU A 202 -10.29 -12.89 8.21
C LEU A 202 -11.47 -13.89 8.33
N HIS A 203 -11.21 -15.19 8.43
CA HIS A 203 -12.26 -16.21 8.59
C HIS A 203 -12.96 -16.17 9.97
N THR A 204 -12.35 -15.53 10.98
CA THR A 204 -12.96 -15.21 12.28
C THR A 204 -13.26 -13.71 12.37
N LYS A 205 -13.92 -13.16 11.35
CA LYS A 205 -14.10 -11.71 11.12
C LYS A 205 -14.50 -10.92 12.36
N ILE A 206 -15.50 -11.39 13.10
CA ILE A 206 -16.06 -10.65 14.25
C ILE A 206 -15.00 -10.48 15.34
N ASN A 207 -14.35 -11.56 15.74
CA ASN A 207 -13.35 -11.52 16.82
C ASN A 207 -12.12 -10.68 16.45
N LEU A 208 -11.63 -10.78 15.21
CA LEU A 208 -10.49 -9.99 14.75
C LEU A 208 -10.82 -8.48 14.74
N MET A 209 -12.00 -8.10 14.23
CA MET A 209 -12.39 -6.69 14.18
C MET A 209 -12.60 -6.10 15.57
N GLU A 210 -13.15 -6.86 16.51
CA GLU A 210 -13.28 -6.43 17.91
C GLU A 210 -11.92 -6.28 18.59
N GLU A 211 -11.01 -7.22 18.37
CA GLU A 211 -9.64 -7.17 18.88
C GLU A 211 -8.91 -5.92 18.35
N MET A 212 -8.96 -5.67 17.03
CA MET A 212 -8.36 -4.50 16.43
C MET A 212 -8.98 -3.19 16.94
N LYS A 213 -10.32 -3.12 17.09
CA LYS A 213 -11.00 -1.97 17.70
C LYS A 213 -10.57 -1.74 19.14
N LYS A 214 -10.35 -2.81 19.92
CA LYS A 214 -9.84 -2.72 21.29
C LYS A 214 -8.41 -2.17 21.30
N MET A 215 -7.53 -2.66 20.44
CA MET A 215 -6.18 -2.14 20.29
C MET A 215 -6.17 -0.67 19.90
N ASN A 216 -6.99 -0.28 18.92
CA ASN A 216 -7.10 1.12 18.50
C ASN A 216 -7.57 2.03 19.65
N LYS A 217 -8.55 1.57 20.46
CA LYS A 217 -8.96 2.32 21.66
C LYS A 217 -7.83 2.50 22.68
N VAL A 218 -6.99 1.48 22.87
CA VAL A 218 -5.81 1.56 23.75
C VAL A 218 -4.83 2.59 23.24
N ILE A 219 -4.53 2.59 21.95
CA ILE A 219 -3.63 3.57 21.31
C ILE A 219 -4.19 4.99 21.47
N CYS A 220 -5.44 5.22 21.05
CA CYS A 220 -6.06 6.55 21.04
C CYS A 220 -6.23 7.17 22.44
N LYS A 221 -6.26 6.36 23.51
CA LYS A 221 -6.29 6.89 24.89
C LYS A 221 -4.94 7.46 25.33
N ASN A 222 -3.84 6.96 24.80
CA ASN A 222 -2.49 7.25 25.29
C ASN A 222 -1.67 8.07 24.29
N ILE A 223 -1.99 8.00 23.00
CA ILE A 223 -1.26 8.65 21.90
C ILE A 223 -2.23 9.53 21.12
N GLN A 224 -1.76 10.68 20.67
CA GLN A 224 -2.58 11.54 19.83
C GLN A 224 -2.78 10.94 18.44
N PRO A 225 -3.97 11.09 17.83
CA PRO A 225 -4.31 10.48 16.53
C PRO A 225 -3.31 10.79 15.40
N ALA A 226 -2.70 11.96 15.48
CA ALA A 226 -1.70 12.44 14.53
C ALA A 226 -0.45 11.58 14.41
N ASN A 227 -0.12 10.84 15.45
CA ASN A 227 1.07 9.99 15.50
C ASN A 227 0.73 8.51 15.29
N ILE A 228 -0.52 8.22 14.92
CA ILE A 228 -0.99 6.85 14.68
C ILE A 228 -1.11 6.64 13.17
N GLU A 229 -0.45 5.62 12.67
CA GLU A 229 -0.60 5.16 11.30
C GLU A 229 -1.15 3.74 11.29
N VAL A 230 -2.33 3.56 10.71
CA VAL A 230 -2.92 2.24 10.46
C VAL A 230 -2.58 1.86 9.03
N LEU A 231 -1.54 1.04 8.87
CA LEU A 231 -0.99 0.67 7.57
C LEU A 231 -1.58 -0.67 7.12
N LEU A 232 -2.40 -0.61 6.08
CA LEU A 232 -3.04 -1.78 5.49
C LEU A 232 -2.09 -2.45 4.50
N MET A 233 -1.72 -3.71 4.79
CA MET A 233 -0.88 -4.52 3.92
C MET A 233 -1.74 -5.26 2.90
N ILE A 234 -1.43 -5.13 1.62
CA ILE A 234 -2.14 -5.74 0.50
C ILE A 234 -1.15 -6.50 -0.39
N ASP A 235 -1.47 -7.77 -0.68
CA ASP A 235 -0.72 -8.59 -1.64
C ASP A 235 -1.14 -8.22 -3.07
N SER A 236 -0.24 -7.63 -3.84
CA SER A 236 -0.50 -7.20 -5.23
C SER A 236 -0.78 -8.37 -6.19
N THR A 237 -0.44 -9.60 -5.81
CA THR A 237 -0.69 -10.79 -6.62
C THR A 237 -2.13 -11.30 -6.52
N ALA A 238 -2.89 -10.86 -5.51
CA ALA A 238 -4.26 -11.32 -5.26
C ALA A 238 -5.32 -10.70 -6.19
N GLY A 239 -4.95 -9.70 -7.03
CA GLY A 239 -5.86 -9.04 -7.95
C GLY A 239 -7.06 -8.41 -7.25
N HIS A 240 -8.25 -8.42 -7.88
CA HIS A 240 -9.46 -7.79 -7.31
C HIS A 240 -9.91 -8.31 -5.94
N ASN A 241 -9.55 -9.53 -5.55
CA ASN A 241 -9.81 -10.02 -4.18
C ASN A 241 -9.10 -9.15 -3.14
N ALA A 242 -7.95 -8.57 -3.48
CA ALA A 242 -7.23 -7.66 -2.61
C ALA A 242 -8.04 -6.38 -2.32
N VAL A 243 -8.69 -5.81 -3.33
CA VAL A 243 -9.54 -4.60 -3.18
C VAL A 243 -10.70 -4.87 -2.21
N TYR A 244 -11.39 -6.00 -2.38
CA TYR A 244 -12.49 -6.37 -1.49
C TYR A 244 -12.02 -6.53 -0.03
N GLN A 245 -10.92 -7.26 0.18
CA GLN A 245 -10.35 -7.44 1.51
C GLN A 245 -9.94 -6.09 2.13
N ALA A 246 -9.29 -5.26 1.35
CA ALA A 246 -8.83 -3.94 1.76
C ALA A 246 -10.00 -3.03 2.18
N ARG A 247 -11.11 -3.06 1.45
CA ARG A 247 -12.33 -2.33 1.80
C ARG A 247 -12.87 -2.75 3.17
N VAL A 248 -12.98 -4.06 3.44
CA VAL A 248 -13.46 -4.58 4.72
C VAL A 248 -12.57 -4.13 5.89
N PHE A 249 -11.25 -4.15 5.72
CA PHE A 249 -10.31 -3.67 6.75
C PHE A 249 -10.38 -2.16 6.94
N SER A 250 -10.45 -1.40 5.85
CA SER A 250 -10.50 0.05 5.88
C SER A 250 -11.73 0.58 6.60
N GLU A 251 -12.92 0.10 6.22
CA GLU A 251 -14.21 0.53 6.81
C GLU A 251 -14.29 0.27 8.31
N ASN A 252 -13.66 -0.80 8.79
CA ASN A 252 -13.74 -1.20 10.20
C ASN A 252 -12.62 -0.63 11.08
N LEU A 253 -11.46 -0.34 10.52
CA LEU A 253 -10.24 -0.04 11.29
C LEU A 253 -9.62 1.32 10.98
N GLY A 254 -10.16 2.05 10.01
CA GLY A 254 -9.69 3.39 9.66
C GLY A 254 -8.25 3.38 9.15
N ALA A 255 -7.97 2.59 8.10
CA ALA A 255 -6.65 2.58 7.47
C ALA A 255 -6.27 3.99 6.99
N THR A 256 -5.04 4.42 7.31
CA THR A 256 -4.51 5.75 6.96
C THR A 256 -3.50 5.70 5.82
N GLY A 257 -3.08 4.51 5.44
CA GLY A 257 -2.18 4.27 4.33
C GLY A 257 -2.16 2.81 3.92
N ILE A 258 -1.67 2.56 2.72
CA ILE A 258 -1.54 1.21 2.15
C ILE A 258 -0.06 0.91 1.89
N MET A 259 0.34 -0.32 2.20
CA MET A 259 1.57 -0.90 1.71
C MET A 259 1.26 -2.07 0.79
N LEU A 260 1.73 -1.97 -0.44
CA LEU A 260 1.65 -3.07 -1.40
C LEU A 260 2.84 -3.99 -1.22
N THR A 261 2.58 -5.28 -1.12
CA THR A 261 3.62 -6.31 -1.01
C THR A 261 3.68 -7.15 -2.28
N LYS A 262 4.82 -7.79 -2.53
CA LYS A 262 5.04 -8.73 -3.65
C LYS A 262 4.80 -8.13 -5.03
N LEU A 263 5.10 -6.85 -5.21
CA LEU A 263 4.88 -6.16 -6.48
C LEU A 263 5.72 -6.75 -7.62
N ASP A 264 6.89 -7.32 -7.30
CA ASP A 264 7.78 -8.04 -8.20
C ASP A 264 7.22 -9.38 -8.72
N GLY A 265 6.27 -9.97 -8.00
CA GLY A 265 5.66 -11.27 -8.34
C GLY A 265 4.57 -11.19 -9.42
N THR A 266 4.05 -10.01 -9.75
CA THR A 266 2.81 -9.87 -10.51
C THR A 266 2.98 -9.23 -11.89
N ALA A 267 2.19 -9.70 -12.88
CA ALA A 267 1.94 -9.00 -14.15
C ALA A 267 0.67 -8.10 -14.06
N LYS A 268 0.08 -7.95 -12.88
CA LYS A 268 -1.18 -7.31 -12.59
C LYS A 268 -0.99 -6.05 -11.73
N GLY A 269 0.12 -5.36 -11.90
CA GLY A 269 0.46 -4.17 -11.12
C GLY A 269 -0.52 -3.00 -11.26
N GLY A 270 -1.39 -3.02 -12.28
CA GLY A 270 -2.48 -2.05 -12.42
C GLY A 270 -3.46 -2.03 -11.25
N ILE A 271 -3.51 -3.11 -10.44
CA ILE A 271 -4.31 -3.17 -9.21
C ILE A 271 -4.03 -2.00 -8.24
N VAL A 272 -2.83 -1.42 -8.29
CA VAL A 272 -2.47 -0.23 -7.50
C VAL A 272 -3.43 0.93 -7.79
N ILE A 273 -3.75 1.15 -9.07
CA ILE A 273 -4.64 2.22 -9.52
C ILE A 273 -6.07 1.95 -9.06
N ALA A 274 -6.53 0.69 -9.16
CA ALA A 274 -7.86 0.30 -8.68
C ALA A 274 -8.00 0.50 -7.16
N ILE A 275 -6.99 0.13 -6.39
CA ILE A 275 -6.94 0.28 -4.93
C ILE A 275 -7.06 1.76 -4.55
N GLU A 276 -6.28 2.63 -5.17
CA GLU A 276 -6.30 4.07 -4.93
C GLU A 276 -7.67 4.70 -5.28
N ASP A 277 -8.25 4.36 -6.44
CA ASP A 277 -9.54 4.91 -6.88
C ASP A 277 -10.70 4.40 -6.03
N GLU A 278 -10.68 3.12 -5.62
CA GLU A 278 -11.81 2.50 -4.95
C GLU A 278 -11.82 2.67 -3.43
N LEU A 279 -10.66 2.75 -2.79
CA LEU A 279 -10.54 2.84 -1.34
C LEU A 279 -10.33 4.27 -0.85
N GLU A 280 -9.88 5.15 -1.72
CA GLU A 280 -9.55 6.55 -1.38
C GLU A 280 -8.53 6.65 -0.22
N ILE A 281 -7.61 5.67 -0.13
CA ILE A 281 -6.54 5.62 0.87
C ILE A 281 -5.21 5.64 0.12
N PRO A 282 -4.24 6.50 0.50
CA PRO A 282 -3.00 6.61 -0.23
C PRO A 282 -2.13 5.35 -0.10
N VAL A 283 -1.58 4.90 -1.23
CA VAL A 283 -0.48 3.94 -1.21
C VAL A 283 0.78 4.68 -0.81
N LYS A 284 1.40 4.27 0.29
CA LYS A 284 2.60 4.92 0.86
C LYS A 284 3.88 4.16 0.58
N LEU A 285 3.80 2.84 0.60
CA LEU A 285 4.97 1.95 0.52
C LEU A 285 4.73 0.80 -0.46
N VAL A 286 5.80 0.35 -1.07
CA VAL A 286 5.83 -0.84 -1.93
C VAL A 286 6.95 -1.78 -1.52
N GLY A 287 6.63 -3.08 -1.40
CA GLY A 287 7.58 -4.16 -1.19
C GLY A 287 7.85 -4.87 -2.52
N MET A 288 9.13 -4.99 -2.86
CA MET A 288 9.59 -5.41 -4.20
C MET A 288 10.57 -6.58 -4.16
N GLY A 289 10.46 -7.43 -3.15
CA GLY A 289 11.34 -8.58 -2.99
C GLY A 289 11.40 -9.09 -1.55
N GLU A 290 12.27 -10.05 -1.27
CA GLU A 290 12.42 -10.67 0.05
C GLU A 290 13.49 -10.03 0.93
N GLY A 291 14.43 -9.29 0.36
CA GLY A 291 15.50 -8.61 1.08
C GLY A 291 14.99 -7.58 2.08
N ILE A 292 15.74 -7.34 3.14
CA ILE A 292 15.36 -6.42 4.22
C ILE A 292 15.22 -4.97 3.72
N ASP A 293 15.94 -4.61 2.66
CA ASP A 293 15.94 -3.30 2.04
C ASP A 293 14.98 -3.18 0.84
N ASP A 294 14.28 -4.28 0.46
CA ASP A 294 13.35 -4.30 -0.68
C ASP A 294 12.01 -3.66 -0.31
N ILE A 295 12.06 -2.39 0.08
CA ILE A 295 10.92 -1.54 0.40
C ILE A 295 11.23 -0.10 -0.03
N GLU A 296 10.30 0.52 -0.75
CA GLU A 296 10.44 1.91 -1.19
C GLU A 296 9.17 2.72 -0.91
N ASP A 297 9.31 4.06 -0.86
CA ASP A 297 8.16 4.95 -0.86
C ASP A 297 7.48 4.88 -2.22
N PHE A 298 6.15 4.84 -2.21
CA PHE A 298 5.40 4.87 -3.43
C PHE A 298 5.34 6.30 -4.00
N VAL A 299 5.84 6.46 -5.22
CA VAL A 299 5.80 7.72 -5.95
C VAL A 299 4.92 7.52 -7.20
N PRO A 300 3.70 8.10 -7.22
CA PRO A 300 2.76 7.91 -8.34
C PRO A 300 3.36 8.20 -9.71
N ALA A 301 4.10 9.30 -9.84
CA ALA A 301 4.72 9.68 -11.12
C ALA A 301 5.74 8.65 -11.62
N ASP A 302 6.55 8.09 -10.72
CA ASP A 302 7.53 7.06 -11.09
C ASP A 302 6.83 5.74 -11.43
N PHE A 303 5.74 5.40 -10.73
CA PHE A 303 4.93 4.22 -11.02
C PHE A 303 4.25 4.30 -12.40
N VAL A 304 3.55 5.40 -12.68
CA VAL A 304 2.85 5.58 -13.96
C VAL A 304 3.85 5.59 -15.12
N LYS A 305 5.00 6.26 -14.95
CA LYS A 305 6.07 6.21 -15.95
C LYS A 305 6.63 4.81 -16.15
N ALA A 306 6.84 4.06 -15.07
CA ALA A 306 7.38 2.71 -15.14
C ALA A 306 6.46 1.71 -15.88
N ILE A 307 5.14 1.95 -15.93
CA ILE A 307 4.19 1.08 -16.64
C ILE A 307 3.92 1.53 -18.08
N LEU A 308 4.05 2.83 -18.40
CA LEU A 308 3.72 3.37 -19.72
C LEU A 308 4.92 3.53 -20.66
N TYR A 309 6.12 3.68 -20.13
CA TYR A 309 7.32 3.99 -20.91
C TYR A 309 8.43 2.95 -20.73
N GLU A 310 9.37 2.90 -21.73
CA GLU A 310 10.57 2.02 -21.68
C GLU A 310 11.68 2.57 -20.77
#